data_a652be717fb308e9e9d5761ba33bf72c
#
_entry.id   a652be717fb308e9e9d5761ba33bf72c
#
_cell.length_a   1.000
_cell.length_b   1.000
_cell.length_c   1.000
_cell.angle_alpha   90.00
_cell.angle_beta   90.00
_cell.angle_gamma   90.00
#
_symmetry.space_group_name_H-M   'P 1'
#
loop_
_entity.id
_entity.type
_entity.pdbx_description
1 polymer ?
#
loop_
_entity_poly.entity_id
_entity_poly.type
_entity_poly.pdbx_seq_one_letter_code
_entity_poly.pdbx_strand_id
1 'polypeptide(L)'
;MVHGIIGSDGSFILSFIQLFIHSTIQSFIHPILHTFLLFLSTAGGSANPKIRPQGKARQAGLNNPSLLKILGGSAKGLRLDSPQVYLRPMMGKVKEAIYSTLTSFGLYETASTKHFDIFAGSGSVGLESLSRGASHCTFVDLSEDCCSAIQRNLNWCKFEEQGQVVCGDAIKVLNDPYGHGIPIYQQFQVVTLGPPYEEIVYADLIDAVANCPAVGEDTIIVIEYPIELGCLPHVFDRKNGGKLIGLRNRRYGRTVIAMYIVNPTGKLTGADSRPEEFISI
;
A
#
# COMPACT_ATOMS: atom_id res chain seq x y z
N MET A 1 -65.87 4.52 -7.56
CA MET A 1 -66.38 4.02 -6.25
C MET A 1 -65.80 2.63 -6.02
N VAL A 2 -64.64 2.54 -5.38
CA VAL A 2 -64.26 1.41 -4.55
C VAL A 2 -63.32 1.99 -3.46
N HIS A 3 -63.90 2.09 -2.27
CA HIS A 3 -63.23 2.43 -1.03
C HIS A 3 -62.81 1.17 -0.30
N GLY A 4 -61.70 1.25 0.41
CA GLY A 4 -61.34 0.41 1.54
C GLY A 4 -60.40 -0.73 1.14
N ILE A 5 -59.24 -0.96 1.77
CA ILE A 5 -59.02 -1.16 3.20
C ILE A 5 -57.53 -0.93 3.46
N ILE A 6 -57.18 0.05 4.26
CA ILE A 6 -55.88 0.11 4.91
C ILE A 6 -56.08 -0.48 6.29
N GLY A 7 -55.67 -1.73 6.47
CA GLY A 7 -55.59 -2.36 7.79
C GLY A 7 -54.30 -1.99 8.47
N SER A 8 -54.44 -1.40 9.65
CA SER A 8 -53.36 -1.04 10.55
C SER A 8 -52.80 -2.29 11.23
N ASP A 9 -51.89 -3.02 10.64
CA ASP A 9 -51.09 -4.01 11.38
C ASP A 9 -49.76 -4.22 10.72
N GLY A 10 -48.71 -3.67 11.34
CA GLY A 10 -47.29 -3.84 10.97
C GLY A 10 -46.76 -5.28 10.99
N SER A 11 -47.62 -6.26 11.34
CA SER A 11 -47.29 -7.67 11.39
C SER A 11 -47.14 -8.32 10.01
N PHE A 12 -47.84 -7.82 8.99
CA PHE A 12 -47.77 -8.39 7.63
C PHE A 12 -46.46 -8.05 6.90
N ILE A 13 -45.92 -6.85 7.14
CA ILE A 13 -44.66 -6.42 6.54
C ILE A 13 -43.49 -7.16 7.20
N LEU A 14 -43.51 -7.35 8.51
CA LEU A 14 -42.48 -8.13 9.22
C LEU A 14 -42.46 -9.61 8.79
N SER A 15 -43.61 -10.23 8.56
CA SER A 15 -43.68 -11.62 8.08
C SER A 15 -43.15 -11.77 6.66
N PHE A 16 -43.38 -10.79 5.77
CA PHE A 16 -42.87 -10.82 4.40
C PHE A 16 -41.34 -10.59 4.34
N ILE A 17 -40.83 -9.68 5.16
CA ILE A 17 -39.39 -9.43 5.29
C ILE A 17 -38.70 -10.64 5.90
N GLN A 18 -39.28 -11.30 6.89
CA GLN A 18 -38.70 -12.49 7.52
C GLN A 18 -38.69 -13.70 6.59
N LEU A 19 -39.73 -13.88 5.75
CA LEU A 19 -39.74 -14.91 4.69
C LEU A 19 -38.74 -14.64 3.58
N PHE A 20 -38.57 -13.38 3.17
CA PHE A 20 -37.60 -13.01 2.13
C PHE A 20 -36.15 -13.15 2.59
N ILE A 21 -35.84 -12.76 3.82
CA ILE A 21 -34.55 -12.94 4.46
C ILE A 21 -34.24 -14.43 4.66
N HIS A 22 -35.21 -15.23 5.08
CA HIS A 22 -34.99 -16.67 5.28
C HIS A 22 -34.77 -17.43 3.97
N SER A 23 -35.50 -17.09 2.90
CA SER A 23 -35.33 -17.66 1.56
C SER A 23 -33.99 -17.27 0.94
N THR A 24 -33.54 -16.02 1.10
CA THR A 24 -32.28 -15.53 0.52
C THR A 24 -31.05 -16.07 1.26
N ILE A 25 -31.14 -16.18 2.59
CA ILE A 25 -30.07 -16.76 3.41
C ILE A 25 -29.89 -18.25 3.13
N GLN A 26 -30.98 -19.01 2.96
CA GLN A 26 -30.86 -20.43 2.65
C GLN A 26 -30.36 -20.71 1.23
N SER A 27 -30.67 -19.86 0.24
CA SER A 27 -30.24 -20.06 -1.15
C SER A 27 -28.79 -19.72 -1.42
N PHE A 28 -28.19 -18.77 -0.68
CA PHE A 28 -26.84 -18.30 -0.96
C PHE A 28 -25.78 -18.70 0.08
N ILE A 29 -26.18 -18.87 1.33
CA ILE A 29 -25.22 -19.16 2.41
C ILE A 29 -25.03 -20.67 2.62
N HIS A 30 -26.05 -21.48 2.41
CA HIS A 30 -25.95 -22.93 2.61
C HIS A 30 -24.96 -23.64 1.66
N PRO A 31 -24.87 -23.32 0.36
CA PRO A 31 -23.86 -23.92 -0.54
C PRO A 31 -22.42 -23.51 -0.16
N ILE A 32 -22.22 -22.27 0.30
CA ILE A 32 -20.88 -21.75 0.68
C ILE A 32 -20.42 -22.39 1.98
N LEU A 33 -21.29 -22.52 2.97
CA LEU A 33 -20.98 -23.17 4.25
C LEU A 33 -20.71 -24.66 4.08
N HIS A 34 -21.46 -25.35 3.21
CA HIS A 34 -21.29 -26.79 2.94
C HIS A 34 -19.95 -27.06 2.22
N THR A 35 -19.54 -26.18 1.30
CA THR A 35 -18.25 -26.26 0.62
C THR A 35 -17.08 -25.98 1.59
N PHE A 36 -17.28 -25.05 2.52
CA PHE A 36 -16.28 -24.72 3.55
C PHE A 36 -16.13 -25.82 4.60
N LEU A 37 -17.22 -26.47 5.00
CA LEU A 37 -17.21 -27.63 5.92
C LEU A 37 -16.65 -28.89 5.28
N LEU A 38 -16.86 -29.13 3.98
CA LEU A 38 -16.23 -30.21 3.23
C LEU A 38 -14.72 -29.99 3.10
N PHE A 39 -14.27 -28.75 2.94
CA PHE A 39 -12.84 -28.42 2.91
C PHE A 39 -12.14 -28.66 4.29
N LEU A 40 -12.84 -28.45 5.40
CA LEU A 40 -12.34 -28.72 6.74
C LEU A 40 -12.36 -30.21 7.10
N SER A 41 -13.26 -31.01 6.49
CA SER A 41 -13.39 -32.46 6.76
C SER A 41 -12.34 -33.30 6.02
N THR A 42 -11.74 -32.81 4.93
CA THR A 42 -10.70 -33.51 4.19
C THR A 42 -9.28 -33.19 4.64
N ALA A 43 -9.11 -32.27 5.60
CA ALA A 43 -7.81 -31.89 6.18
C ALA A 43 -7.41 -32.70 7.43
N GLY A 44 -8.00 -33.85 7.64
CA GLY A 44 -7.68 -34.80 8.70
C GLY A 44 -6.47 -35.70 8.40
N GLY A 45 -5.34 -35.09 8.01
CA GLY A 45 -4.02 -35.74 7.93
C GLY A 45 -3.07 -35.07 8.91
N SER A 46 -2.80 -35.73 10.02
CA SER A 46 -1.78 -35.38 11.01
C SER A 46 -0.40 -35.27 10.36
N ALA A 47 -0.06 -34.09 9.86
CA ALA A 47 1.31 -33.67 9.61
C ALA A 47 1.55 -32.43 10.43
N ASN A 48 2.16 -32.58 11.58
CA ASN A 48 2.69 -31.51 12.40
C ASN A 48 3.55 -30.60 11.50
N PRO A 49 3.17 -29.34 11.22
CA PRO A 49 4.02 -28.48 10.43
C PRO A 49 5.30 -28.28 11.24
N LYS A 50 6.42 -28.82 10.76
CA LYS A 50 7.74 -28.54 11.30
C LYS A 50 7.92 -27.02 11.24
N ILE A 51 7.70 -26.37 12.38
CA ILE A 51 8.05 -24.97 12.61
C ILE A 51 9.55 -24.88 12.34
N ARG A 52 9.93 -24.40 11.17
CA ARG A 52 11.33 -24.08 10.88
C ARG A 52 11.76 -23.02 11.88
N PRO A 53 12.90 -23.18 12.57
CA PRO A 53 13.39 -22.14 13.48
C PRO A 53 13.65 -20.87 12.68
N GLN A 54 12.79 -19.88 12.88
CA GLN A 54 12.82 -18.59 12.15
C GLN A 54 14.02 -17.70 12.52
N GLY A 55 14.80 -18.05 13.55
CA GLY A 55 15.79 -17.17 14.16
C GLY A 55 17.04 -16.88 13.32
N LYS A 56 17.60 -17.86 12.61
CA LYS A 56 18.92 -17.69 11.94
C LYS A 56 18.85 -17.06 10.55
N ALA A 57 17.79 -17.30 9.78
CA ALA A 57 17.62 -16.70 8.45
C ALA A 57 17.20 -15.22 8.55
N ARG A 58 16.50 -14.84 9.61
CA ARG A 58 16.09 -13.44 9.88
C ARG A 58 17.27 -12.56 10.31
N GLN A 59 18.21 -13.08 11.10
CA GLN A 59 19.40 -12.33 11.53
C GLN A 59 20.42 -12.10 10.41
N ALA A 60 20.51 -12.95 9.41
CA ALA A 60 21.42 -12.78 8.30
C ALA A 60 21.05 -11.59 7.37
N GLY A 61 19.77 -11.18 7.33
CA GLY A 61 19.31 -10.00 6.59
C GLY A 61 19.58 -8.68 7.30
N LEU A 62 19.59 -8.69 8.64
CA LEU A 62 19.82 -7.50 9.49
C LEU A 62 21.22 -6.90 9.30
N ASN A 63 22.21 -7.70 8.93
CA ASN A 63 23.62 -7.31 8.94
C ASN A 63 24.29 -7.26 7.54
N ASN A 64 23.49 -7.15 6.44
CA ASN A 64 24.09 -7.00 5.12
C ASN A 64 24.07 -5.52 4.67
N PRO A 65 25.08 -4.71 5.04
CA PRO A 65 25.13 -3.28 4.72
C PRO A 65 25.24 -3.01 3.22
N SER A 66 25.44 -4.05 2.38
CA SER A 66 25.51 -3.90 0.93
C SER A 66 24.13 -3.70 0.27
N LEU A 67 23.04 -4.04 0.95
CA LEU A 67 21.68 -3.95 0.41
C LEU A 67 21.05 -2.55 0.55
N LEU A 68 21.48 -1.79 1.57
CA LEU A 68 20.95 -0.46 1.86
C LEU A 68 21.87 0.62 1.31
N LYS A 69 21.67 0.98 0.05
CA LYS A 69 22.38 2.10 -0.59
C LYS A 69 21.46 2.88 -1.51
N ILE A 70 21.80 4.13 -1.73
CA ILE A 70 21.17 5.00 -2.73
C ILE A 70 21.73 4.63 -4.11
N LEU A 71 20.83 4.44 -5.09
CA LEU A 71 21.20 3.92 -6.42
C LEU A 71 21.40 5.03 -7.45
N GLY A 72 20.72 6.18 -7.28
CA GLY A 72 20.75 7.29 -8.23
C GLY A 72 20.74 8.65 -7.57
N GLY A 73 20.88 9.71 -8.39
CA GLY A 73 20.80 11.09 -7.94
C GLY A 73 22.05 11.62 -7.21
N SER A 74 21.87 12.70 -6.43
CA SER A 74 22.94 13.46 -5.78
C SER A 74 23.68 12.69 -4.68
N ALA A 75 23.01 11.77 -4.00
CA ALA A 75 23.55 10.94 -2.92
C ALA A 75 23.92 9.51 -3.40
N LYS A 76 24.01 9.28 -4.71
CA LYS A 76 24.31 7.96 -5.30
C LYS A 76 25.52 7.30 -4.66
N GLY A 77 25.37 6.03 -4.27
CA GLY A 77 26.43 5.20 -3.70
C GLY A 77 26.55 5.29 -2.18
N LEU A 78 25.92 6.27 -1.52
CA LEU A 78 25.92 6.34 -0.07
C LEU A 78 25.23 5.11 0.52
N ARG A 79 25.86 4.53 1.55
CA ARG A 79 25.31 3.43 2.33
C ARG A 79 24.47 4.01 3.47
N LEU A 80 23.32 3.40 3.69
CA LEU A 80 22.37 3.82 4.71
C LEU A 80 22.52 2.95 5.97
N ASP A 81 22.26 3.56 7.11
CA ASP A 81 22.17 2.87 8.39
C ASP A 81 20.90 2.01 8.44
N SER A 82 21.00 0.84 9.06
CA SER A 82 19.89 -0.09 9.25
C SER A 82 19.37 0.02 10.67
N PRO A 83 18.04 0.08 10.87
CA PRO A 83 17.49 -0.01 12.20
C PRO A 83 17.78 -1.37 12.86
N GLN A 84 17.68 -1.43 14.19
CA GLN A 84 17.96 -2.64 14.98
C GLN A 84 16.82 -3.66 14.98
N VAL A 85 15.79 -3.44 14.15
CA VAL A 85 14.64 -4.33 13.96
C VAL A 85 14.77 -5.14 12.68
N TYR A 86 14.03 -6.25 12.60
CA TYR A 86 13.96 -7.01 11.36
C TYR A 86 13.28 -6.19 10.27
N LEU A 87 14.02 -5.94 9.21
CA LEU A 87 13.49 -5.34 7.97
C LEU A 87 13.64 -6.30 6.81
N ARG A 88 12.71 -6.21 5.88
CA ARG A 88 12.87 -6.74 4.52
C ARG A 88 13.08 -5.55 3.57
N PRO A 89 14.33 -5.15 3.32
CA PRO A 89 14.58 -4.03 2.43
C PRO A 89 14.10 -4.35 1.01
N MET A 90 13.52 -3.37 0.34
CA MET A 90 13.21 -3.48 -1.08
C MET A 90 14.48 -3.80 -1.88
N MET A 91 14.41 -4.79 -2.77
CA MET A 91 15.54 -5.18 -3.61
C MET A 91 15.98 -4.02 -4.50
N GLY A 92 17.30 -3.82 -4.65
CA GLY A 92 17.86 -2.73 -5.46
C GLY A 92 17.33 -2.68 -6.90
N LYS A 93 17.17 -3.85 -7.56
CA LYS A 93 16.58 -3.93 -8.91
C LYS A 93 15.14 -3.47 -8.96
N VAL A 94 14.35 -3.75 -7.91
CA VAL A 94 12.94 -3.32 -7.79
C VAL A 94 12.88 -1.81 -7.61
N LYS A 95 13.68 -1.28 -6.68
CA LYS A 95 13.79 0.16 -6.44
C LYS A 95 14.22 0.91 -7.71
N GLU A 96 15.20 0.42 -8.44
CA GLU A 96 15.65 1.00 -9.70
C GLU A 96 14.53 1.00 -10.76
N ALA A 97 13.80 -0.10 -10.90
CA ALA A 97 12.66 -0.20 -11.83
C ALA A 97 11.53 0.79 -11.48
N ILE A 98 11.21 0.96 -10.19
CA ILE A 98 10.23 1.94 -9.71
C ILE A 98 10.68 3.34 -10.13
N TYR A 99 11.88 3.76 -9.74
CA TYR A 99 12.36 5.12 -10.02
C TYR A 99 12.58 5.39 -11.50
N SER A 100 12.99 4.39 -12.29
CA SER A 100 13.05 4.51 -13.75
C SER A 100 11.67 4.80 -14.35
N THR A 101 10.64 4.12 -13.86
CA THR A 101 9.25 4.35 -14.29
C THR A 101 8.74 5.72 -13.86
N LEU A 102 8.96 6.13 -12.59
CA LEU A 102 8.56 7.45 -12.09
C LEU A 102 9.25 8.58 -12.85
N THR A 103 10.54 8.41 -13.19
CA THR A 103 11.28 9.37 -14.02
C THR A 103 10.68 9.45 -15.44
N SER A 104 10.27 8.31 -16.03
CA SER A 104 9.64 8.32 -17.36
C SER A 104 8.27 9.00 -17.37
N PHE A 105 7.64 9.19 -16.21
CA PHE A 105 6.41 10.00 -16.04
C PHE A 105 6.69 11.50 -15.85
N GLY A 106 7.96 11.92 -15.86
CA GLY A 106 8.37 13.33 -15.69
C GLY A 106 8.41 13.81 -14.24
N LEU A 107 8.25 12.91 -13.25
CA LEU A 107 8.08 13.29 -11.83
C LEU A 107 9.31 13.95 -11.20
N TYR A 108 10.50 13.78 -11.76
CA TYR A 108 11.76 14.33 -11.22
C TYR A 108 12.41 15.38 -12.13
N GLU A 109 11.68 15.84 -13.17
CA GLU A 109 12.18 16.87 -14.07
C GLU A 109 12.17 18.27 -13.42
N THR A 110 11.24 18.48 -12.51
CA THR A 110 11.14 19.71 -11.72
C THR A 110 11.26 19.39 -10.23
N ALA A 111 11.86 20.29 -9.46
CA ALA A 111 12.02 20.12 -8.01
C ALA A 111 10.68 20.35 -7.24
N SER A 112 9.58 19.85 -7.77
CA SER A 112 8.22 20.00 -7.18
C SER A 112 7.69 18.71 -6.60
N THR A 113 8.31 17.55 -6.88
CA THR A 113 7.85 16.24 -6.40
C THR A 113 7.99 16.13 -4.90
N LYS A 114 6.87 15.86 -4.23
CA LYS A 114 6.79 15.51 -2.81
C LYS A 114 6.44 14.04 -2.69
N HIS A 115 7.17 13.32 -1.87
CA HIS A 115 7.04 11.88 -1.69
C HIS A 115 6.51 11.53 -0.30
N PHE A 116 5.57 10.58 -0.23
CA PHE A 116 5.04 10.01 1.00
C PHE A 116 5.44 8.55 1.07
N ASP A 117 6.43 8.23 1.90
CA ASP A 117 7.01 6.88 2.06
C ASP A 117 6.41 6.22 3.30
N ILE A 118 5.47 5.31 3.09
CA ILE A 118 4.70 4.62 4.13
C ILE A 118 5.28 3.23 4.36
N PHE A 119 5.48 2.84 5.60
CA PHE A 119 6.28 1.70 6.04
C PHE A 119 7.74 1.87 5.64
N ALA A 120 8.28 3.04 5.96
CA ALA A 120 9.54 3.53 5.40
C ALA A 120 10.79 2.72 5.84
N GLY A 121 10.72 2.00 6.96
CA GLY A 121 11.81 1.14 7.46
C GLY A 121 13.11 1.92 7.68
N SER A 122 14.11 1.69 6.85
CA SER A 122 15.37 2.46 6.86
C SER A 122 15.30 3.81 6.13
N GLY A 123 14.15 4.12 5.51
CA GLY A 123 13.97 5.28 4.64
C GLY A 123 14.58 5.13 3.26
N SER A 124 15.02 3.93 2.86
CA SER A 124 15.80 3.74 1.64
C SER A 124 15.04 4.10 0.36
N VAL A 125 13.71 4.05 0.36
CA VAL A 125 12.87 4.43 -0.77
C VAL A 125 12.71 5.94 -0.83
N GLY A 126 12.24 6.60 0.24
CA GLY A 126 12.08 8.04 0.27
C GLY A 126 13.40 8.80 0.10
N LEU A 127 14.52 8.32 0.67
CA LEU A 127 15.85 8.90 0.48
C LEU A 127 16.35 8.79 -0.98
N GLU A 128 16.00 7.71 -1.68
CA GLU A 128 16.25 7.60 -3.12
C GLU A 128 15.48 8.69 -3.89
N SER A 129 14.24 8.98 -3.50
CA SER A 129 13.43 10.05 -4.07
C SER A 129 14.09 11.43 -3.90
N LEU A 130 14.51 11.76 -2.67
CA LEU A 130 15.23 13.00 -2.38
C LEU A 130 16.51 13.10 -3.20
N SER A 131 17.29 12.03 -3.27
CA SER A 131 18.51 11.97 -4.06
C SER A 131 18.27 12.21 -5.56
N ARG A 132 17.11 11.85 -6.08
CA ARG A 132 16.73 12.05 -7.49
C ARG A 132 16.07 13.40 -7.76
N GLY A 133 15.91 14.26 -6.75
CA GLY A 133 15.44 15.62 -6.91
C GLY A 133 14.01 15.88 -6.40
N ALA A 134 13.44 14.99 -5.59
CA ALA A 134 12.23 15.32 -4.84
C ALA A 134 12.52 16.50 -3.90
N SER A 135 11.57 17.45 -3.81
CA SER A 135 11.69 18.62 -2.95
C SER A 135 11.47 18.29 -1.48
N HIS A 136 10.68 17.24 -1.21
CA HIS A 136 10.34 16.84 0.14
C HIS A 136 9.97 15.36 0.19
N CYS A 137 10.26 14.70 1.33
CA CYS A 137 9.78 13.36 1.63
C CYS A 137 9.29 13.28 3.06
N THR A 138 8.05 12.82 3.24
CA THR A 138 7.52 12.45 4.56
C THR A 138 7.60 10.94 4.70
N PHE A 139 8.27 10.49 5.74
CA PHE A 139 8.48 9.08 6.09
C PHE A 139 7.56 8.70 7.23
N VAL A 140 6.86 7.58 7.11
CA VAL A 140 6.01 7.03 8.17
C VAL A 140 6.45 5.63 8.50
N ASP A 141 6.72 5.37 9.76
CA ASP A 141 6.95 4.02 10.28
C ASP A 141 6.43 3.92 11.70
N LEU A 142 5.98 2.74 12.10
CA LEU A 142 5.49 2.49 13.45
C LEU A 142 6.63 2.33 14.46
N SER A 143 7.79 1.85 14.00
CA SER A 143 8.94 1.53 14.84
C SER A 143 9.79 2.78 15.15
N GLU A 144 9.99 3.09 16.40
CA GLU A 144 10.89 4.15 16.86
C GLU A 144 12.34 3.93 16.38
N ASP A 145 12.78 2.67 16.29
CA ASP A 145 14.10 2.32 15.75
C ASP A 145 14.21 2.66 14.26
N CYS A 146 13.14 2.43 13.48
CA CYS A 146 13.06 2.83 12.08
C CYS A 146 13.08 4.35 11.96
N CYS A 147 12.24 5.06 12.71
CA CYS A 147 12.19 6.53 12.72
C CYS A 147 13.56 7.15 13.07
N SER A 148 14.23 6.58 14.06
CA SER A 148 15.59 6.99 14.45
C SER A 148 16.62 6.72 13.35
N ALA A 149 16.55 5.58 12.68
CA ALA A 149 17.43 5.25 11.56
C ALA A 149 17.21 6.19 10.37
N ILE A 150 15.94 6.49 10.04
CA ILE A 150 15.60 7.47 8.99
C ILE A 150 16.19 8.82 9.30
N GLN A 151 16.08 9.31 10.55
CA GLN A 151 16.64 10.59 10.94
C GLN A 151 18.16 10.62 10.80
N ARG A 152 18.88 9.56 11.21
CA ARG A 152 20.33 9.45 11.00
C ARG A 152 20.68 9.44 9.51
N ASN A 153 19.91 8.74 8.71
CA ASN A 153 20.13 8.65 7.26
C ASN A 153 19.86 9.97 6.53
N LEU A 154 18.84 10.74 6.96
CA LEU A 154 18.59 12.10 6.48
C LEU A 154 19.81 12.99 6.74
N ASN A 155 20.32 13.01 7.97
CA ASN A 155 21.51 13.77 8.33
C ASN A 155 22.74 13.32 7.54
N TRP A 156 22.93 12.01 7.41
CA TRP A 156 24.05 11.44 6.65
C TRP A 156 24.03 11.81 5.16
N CYS A 157 22.84 11.84 4.57
CA CYS A 157 22.63 12.21 3.17
C CYS A 157 22.52 13.72 2.94
N LYS A 158 22.51 14.55 4.00
CA LYS A 158 22.30 16.01 3.98
C LYS A 158 20.94 16.41 3.41
N PHE A 159 19.90 15.70 3.84
CA PHE A 159 18.50 15.93 3.44
C PHE A 159 17.62 16.30 4.65
N GLU A 160 18.18 16.79 5.77
CA GLU A 160 17.48 17.09 7.01
C GLU A 160 16.30 18.05 6.81
N GLU A 161 16.51 19.07 5.98
CA GLU A 161 15.49 20.10 5.71
C GLU A 161 14.40 19.63 4.72
N GLN A 162 14.68 18.55 3.98
CA GLN A 162 13.78 18.00 2.97
C GLN A 162 12.99 16.79 3.48
N GLY A 163 13.34 16.26 4.67
CA GLY A 163 12.75 15.08 5.25
C GLY A 163 11.91 15.36 6.49
N GLN A 164 10.70 14.83 6.54
CA GLN A 164 9.86 14.77 7.73
C GLN A 164 9.69 13.32 8.17
N VAL A 165 9.90 13.01 9.46
CA VAL A 165 9.69 11.67 10.01
C VAL A 165 8.49 11.69 10.95
N VAL A 166 7.54 10.82 10.69
CA VAL A 166 6.32 10.61 11.49
C VAL A 166 6.36 9.20 12.05
N CYS A 167 6.54 9.08 13.38
CA CYS A 167 6.47 7.80 14.07
C CYS A 167 5.01 7.50 14.41
N GLY A 168 4.38 6.56 13.66
CA GLY A 168 2.97 6.29 13.83
C GLY A 168 2.44 5.15 12.96
N ASP A 169 1.23 4.72 13.27
CA ASP A 169 0.51 3.71 12.52
C ASP A 169 0.14 4.23 11.12
N ALA A 170 0.54 3.48 10.10
CA ALA A 170 0.37 3.85 8.69
C ALA A 170 -1.09 4.14 8.30
N ILE A 171 -2.03 3.29 8.74
CA ILE A 171 -3.46 3.45 8.44
C ILE A 171 -4.03 4.70 9.13
N LYS A 172 -3.63 4.96 10.38
CA LYS A 172 -4.06 6.16 11.11
C LYS A 172 -3.52 7.43 10.46
N VAL A 173 -2.24 7.44 10.08
CA VAL A 173 -1.62 8.58 9.39
C VAL A 173 -2.27 8.83 8.03
N LEU A 174 -2.57 7.78 7.25
CA LEU A 174 -3.26 7.92 5.97
C LEU A 174 -4.68 8.48 6.12
N ASN A 175 -5.40 8.07 7.16
CA ASN A 175 -6.76 8.53 7.42
C ASN A 175 -6.82 9.97 7.98
N ASP A 176 -5.80 10.38 8.75
CA ASP A 176 -5.69 11.73 9.33
C ASP A 176 -4.24 12.24 9.27
N PRO A 177 -3.72 12.56 8.07
CA PRO A 177 -2.34 13.05 7.94
C PRO A 177 -2.12 14.38 8.67
N TYR A 178 -3.12 15.21 8.74
CA TYR A 178 -3.02 16.55 9.36
C TYR A 178 -2.93 16.46 10.88
N GLY A 179 -3.67 15.56 11.52
CA GLY A 179 -3.57 15.27 12.95
C GLY A 179 -2.21 14.68 13.35
N HIS A 180 -1.46 14.15 12.37
CA HIS A 180 -0.11 13.62 12.56
C HIS A 180 1.01 14.62 12.13
N GLY A 181 0.67 15.90 11.99
CA GLY A 181 1.64 16.96 11.74
C GLY A 181 2.07 17.13 10.27
N ILE A 182 1.35 16.52 9.32
CA ILE A 182 1.54 16.78 7.90
C ILE A 182 0.75 18.04 7.53
N PRO A 183 1.36 19.05 6.87
CA PRO A 183 0.67 20.30 6.56
C PRO A 183 -0.56 20.12 5.68
N ILE A 184 -1.67 20.79 6.02
CA ILE A 184 -2.99 20.65 5.36
C ILE A 184 -2.98 20.98 3.84
N TYR A 185 -2.05 21.82 3.40
CA TYR A 185 -1.86 22.17 2.00
C TYR A 185 -0.85 21.26 1.28
N GLN A 186 -0.28 20.28 1.99
CA GLN A 186 0.70 19.37 1.39
C GLN A 186 -0.02 18.26 0.64
N GLN A 187 0.17 18.23 -0.67
CA GLN A 187 -0.21 17.09 -1.52
C GLN A 187 1.05 16.40 -2.02
N PHE A 188 0.98 15.10 -2.10
CA PHE A 188 2.09 14.27 -2.56
C PHE A 188 1.89 13.85 -4.00
N GLN A 189 2.94 13.92 -4.82
CA GLN A 189 2.95 13.43 -6.18
C GLN A 189 3.28 11.95 -6.26
N VAL A 190 3.98 11.42 -5.24
CA VAL A 190 4.32 10.00 -5.14
C VAL A 190 3.98 9.51 -3.75
N VAL A 191 3.34 8.36 -3.66
CA VAL A 191 3.13 7.59 -2.42
C VAL A 191 3.69 6.20 -2.61
N THR A 192 4.57 5.74 -1.73
CA THR A 192 5.06 4.36 -1.72
C THR A 192 4.55 3.62 -0.50
N LEU A 193 4.10 2.39 -0.70
CA LEU A 193 3.56 1.50 0.32
C LEU A 193 4.34 0.19 0.29
N GLY A 194 5.20 -0.03 1.29
CA GLY A 194 5.99 -1.25 1.45
C GLY A 194 5.64 -2.01 2.73
N PRO A 195 4.39 -2.49 2.88
CA PRO A 195 3.92 -3.05 4.13
C PRO A 195 4.58 -4.41 4.47
N PRO A 196 4.63 -4.80 5.76
CA PRO A 196 4.95 -6.16 6.15
C PRO A 196 3.82 -7.11 5.68
N TYR A 197 4.17 -8.10 4.84
CA TYR A 197 3.19 -8.89 4.09
C TYR A 197 2.19 -9.68 4.95
N GLU A 198 2.60 -10.12 6.14
CA GLU A 198 1.80 -10.98 7.01
C GLU A 198 0.95 -10.21 8.03
N GLU A 199 1.15 -8.89 8.16
CA GLU A 199 0.59 -8.09 9.26
C GLU A 199 -0.47 -7.09 8.78
N ILE A 200 -0.63 -6.92 7.46
CA ILE A 200 -1.49 -5.89 6.87
C ILE A 200 -2.64 -6.51 6.07
N VAL A 201 -3.84 -5.98 6.31
CA VAL A 201 -5.00 -6.21 5.44
C VAL A 201 -4.92 -5.24 4.26
N TYR A 202 -4.59 -5.74 3.07
CA TYR A 202 -4.38 -4.90 1.88
C TYR A 202 -5.62 -4.11 1.48
N ALA A 203 -6.83 -4.63 1.70
CA ALA A 203 -8.07 -3.90 1.43
C ALA A 203 -8.16 -2.61 2.25
N ASP A 204 -7.83 -2.68 3.54
CA ASP A 204 -7.86 -1.52 4.45
C ASP A 204 -6.77 -0.51 4.09
N LEU A 205 -5.58 -0.99 3.71
CA LEU A 205 -4.48 -0.14 3.28
C LEU A 205 -4.81 0.61 1.99
N ILE A 206 -5.37 -0.09 1.00
CA ILE A 206 -5.77 0.50 -0.27
C ILE A 206 -6.91 1.50 -0.07
N ASP A 207 -7.91 1.17 0.77
CA ASP A 207 -8.99 2.11 1.11
C ASP A 207 -8.43 3.37 1.80
N ALA A 208 -7.52 3.21 2.75
CA ALA A 208 -6.91 4.34 3.46
C ALA A 208 -6.11 5.25 2.50
N VAL A 209 -5.24 4.70 1.66
CA VAL A 209 -4.45 5.53 0.73
C VAL A 209 -5.30 6.15 -0.36
N ALA A 210 -6.29 5.41 -0.88
CA ALA A 210 -7.21 5.93 -1.90
C ALA A 210 -7.98 7.15 -1.41
N ASN A 211 -8.35 7.17 -0.13
CA ASN A 211 -9.16 8.24 0.45
C ASN A 211 -8.35 9.23 1.30
N CYS A 212 -7.02 9.11 1.33
CA CYS A 212 -6.14 10.01 2.07
C CYS A 212 -6.28 11.46 1.59
N PRO A 213 -6.52 12.43 2.49
CA PRO A 213 -6.69 13.85 2.11
C PRO A 213 -5.44 14.48 1.48
N ALA A 214 -4.25 13.92 1.76
CA ALA A 214 -2.98 14.39 1.18
C ALA A 214 -2.67 13.78 -0.20
N VAL A 215 -3.60 12.96 -0.75
CA VAL A 215 -3.50 12.29 -2.05
C VAL A 215 -4.51 12.90 -3.01
N GLY A 216 -4.01 13.57 -4.04
CA GLY A 216 -4.81 14.33 -5.03
C GLY A 216 -4.71 13.78 -6.45
N GLU A 217 -5.20 14.59 -7.41
CA GLU A 217 -5.10 14.28 -8.84
C GLU A 217 -3.64 14.09 -9.27
N ASP A 218 -3.43 13.17 -10.20
CA ASP A 218 -2.12 12.77 -10.74
C ASP A 218 -1.11 12.23 -9.72
N THR A 219 -1.52 11.99 -8.46
CA THR A 219 -0.66 11.29 -7.50
C THR A 219 -0.42 9.84 -7.98
N ILE A 220 0.85 9.44 -8.04
CA ILE A 220 1.24 8.05 -8.32
C ILE A 220 1.35 7.29 -6.99
N ILE A 221 0.58 6.20 -6.87
CA ILE A 221 0.64 5.29 -5.74
C ILE A 221 1.38 4.02 -6.17
N VAL A 222 2.45 3.68 -5.47
CA VAL A 222 3.26 2.47 -5.69
C VAL A 222 3.01 1.52 -4.51
N ILE A 223 2.51 0.33 -4.81
CA ILE A 223 2.18 -0.68 -3.79
C ILE A 223 3.07 -1.89 -3.99
N GLU A 224 3.86 -2.23 -2.96
CA GLU A 224 4.56 -3.50 -2.88
C GLU A 224 3.67 -4.53 -2.21
N TYR A 225 3.50 -5.72 -2.84
CA TYR A 225 2.69 -6.78 -2.27
C TYR A 225 3.20 -8.18 -2.66
N PRO A 226 2.85 -9.24 -1.90
CA PRO A 226 3.29 -10.60 -2.19
C PRO A 226 2.47 -11.21 -3.33
N ILE A 227 3.12 -12.06 -4.14
CA ILE A 227 2.47 -12.79 -5.23
C ILE A 227 1.29 -13.66 -4.76
N GLU A 228 1.34 -14.12 -3.53
CA GLU A 228 0.31 -14.95 -2.92
C GLU A 228 -1.05 -14.24 -2.78
N LEU A 229 -1.07 -12.91 -2.85
CA LEU A 229 -2.30 -12.11 -2.86
C LEU A 229 -3.06 -12.19 -4.19
N GLY A 230 -2.41 -12.66 -5.25
CA GLY A 230 -2.95 -12.59 -6.61
C GLY A 230 -2.86 -11.18 -7.20
N CYS A 231 -3.57 -10.94 -8.32
CA CYS A 231 -3.63 -9.60 -8.91
C CYS A 231 -4.52 -8.66 -8.11
N LEU A 232 -4.04 -7.46 -7.85
CA LEU A 232 -4.91 -6.36 -7.41
C LEU A 232 -5.83 -5.93 -8.56
N PRO A 233 -7.06 -5.44 -8.27
CA PRO A 233 -7.94 -4.87 -9.29
C PRO A 233 -7.26 -3.73 -10.07
N HIS A 234 -7.55 -3.64 -11.37
CA HIS A 234 -7.04 -2.56 -12.22
C HIS A 234 -7.58 -1.18 -11.81
N VAL A 235 -8.79 -1.11 -11.27
CA VAL A 235 -9.44 0.14 -10.85
C VAL A 235 -10.00 0.01 -9.45
N PHE A 236 -9.79 1.03 -8.64
CA PHE A 236 -10.44 1.21 -7.34
C PHE A 236 -11.23 2.51 -7.34
N ASP A 237 -12.46 2.48 -6.83
CA ASP A 237 -13.27 3.67 -6.62
C ASP A 237 -12.87 4.39 -5.31
N ARG A 238 -12.94 5.70 -5.30
CA ARG A 238 -12.70 6.56 -4.13
C ARG A 238 -14.03 6.98 -3.50
N LYS A 239 -14.09 7.06 -2.17
CA LYS A 239 -15.31 7.49 -1.42
C LYS A 239 -15.75 8.91 -1.77
N ASN A 240 -14.80 9.80 -2.06
CA ASN A 240 -15.06 11.21 -2.39
C ASN A 240 -15.25 11.44 -3.90
N GLY A 241 -15.48 10.40 -4.66
CA GLY A 241 -15.54 10.41 -6.12
C GLY A 241 -14.15 10.29 -6.76
N GLY A 242 -14.16 9.83 -8.00
CA GLY A 242 -12.92 9.54 -8.74
C GLY A 242 -12.40 8.13 -8.53
N LYS A 243 -11.20 7.87 -9.06
CA LYS A 243 -10.66 6.50 -9.19
C LYS A 243 -9.15 6.46 -9.02
N LEU A 244 -8.64 5.31 -8.59
CA LEU A 244 -7.28 4.87 -8.82
C LEU A 244 -7.29 4.01 -10.09
N ILE A 245 -6.44 4.32 -11.04
CA ILE A 245 -6.33 3.61 -12.31
C ILE A 245 -4.95 2.97 -12.41
N GLY A 246 -4.92 1.67 -12.69
CA GLY A 246 -3.69 0.88 -12.79
C GLY A 246 -2.85 1.24 -14.02
N LEU A 247 -1.58 1.54 -13.77
CA LEU A 247 -0.60 1.87 -14.80
C LEU A 247 0.34 0.71 -15.08
N ARG A 248 0.82 0.05 -14.03
CA ARG A 248 1.79 -1.06 -14.10
C ARG A 248 1.52 -2.07 -13.00
N ASN A 249 1.70 -3.35 -13.30
CA ASN A 249 1.63 -4.42 -12.31
C ASN A 249 2.68 -5.49 -12.65
N ARG A 250 3.85 -5.42 -12.02
CA ARG A 250 5.01 -6.21 -12.43
C ARG A 250 5.57 -7.06 -11.30
N ARG A 251 5.83 -8.30 -11.63
CA ARG A 251 6.40 -9.30 -10.73
C ARG A 251 7.93 -9.26 -10.70
N TYR A 252 8.47 -9.34 -9.48
CA TYR A 252 9.91 -9.45 -9.20
C TYR A 252 10.14 -10.60 -8.20
N GLY A 253 10.20 -11.83 -8.70
CA GLY A 253 10.26 -13.02 -7.86
C GLY A 253 8.95 -13.25 -7.10
N ARG A 254 8.98 -13.12 -5.77
CA ARG A 254 7.77 -13.22 -4.91
C ARG A 254 7.14 -11.86 -4.57
N THR A 255 7.76 -10.79 -5.01
CA THR A 255 7.27 -9.42 -4.84
C THR A 255 6.57 -8.97 -6.11
N VAL A 256 5.46 -8.28 -5.97
CA VAL A 256 4.78 -7.58 -7.07
C VAL A 256 4.74 -6.09 -6.75
N ILE A 257 4.94 -5.27 -7.77
CA ILE A 257 4.82 -3.82 -7.68
C ILE A 257 3.67 -3.38 -8.58
N ALA A 258 2.62 -2.87 -7.95
CA ALA A 258 1.54 -2.19 -8.65
C ALA A 258 1.75 -0.67 -8.59
N MET A 259 1.48 0.01 -9.70
CA MET A 259 1.46 1.47 -9.77
C MET A 259 0.09 1.94 -10.25
N TYR A 260 -0.48 2.87 -9.52
CA TYR A 260 -1.77 3.49 -9.83
C TYR A 260 -1.60 5.00 -9.95
N ILE A 261 -2.47 5.62 -10.73
CA ILE A 261 -2.64 7.07 -10.78
C ILE A 261 -4.01 7.44 -10.21
N VAL A 262 -4.04 8.51 -9.43
CA VAL A 262 -5.27 9.05 -8.84
C VAL A 262 -5.87 10.09 -9.79
N ASN A 263 -7.12 9.90 -10.21
CA ASN A 263 -7.88 10.88 -11.02
C ASN A 263 -7.02 11.53 -12.11
N PRO A 264 -6.53 10.79 -13.11
CA PRO A 264 -5.55 11.28 -14.08
C PRO A 264 -6.10 12.46 -14.87
N THR A 265 -5.33 13.56 -14.91
CA THR A 265 -5.67 14.76 -15.70
C THR A 265 -5.01 14.79 -17.08
N GLY A 266 -4.11 13.83 -17.35
CA GLY A 266 -3.31 13.79 -18.58
C GLY A 266 -2.01 14.59 -18.52
N LYS A 267 -1.63 15.13 -17.35
CA LYS A 267 -0.38 15.91 -17.19
C LYS A 267 0.87 15.03 -17.20
N LEU A 268 0.78 13.78 -16.69
CA LEU A 268 1.93 12.91 -16.61
C LEU A 268 2.13 12.16 -17.93
N THR A 269 3.22 12.46 -18.62
CA THR A 269 3.58 11.81 -19.88
C THR A 269 3.89 10.34 -19.66
N GLY A 270 3.38 9.45 -20.53
CA GLY A 270 3.65 8.00 -20.45
C GLY A 270 2.98 7.26 -19.27
N ALA A 271 2.15 7.97 -18.48
CA ALA A 271 1.34 7.36 -17.42
C ALA A 271 0.04 6.74 -17.98
N ASP A 272 0.20 5.93 -19.04
CA ASP A 272 -0.94 5.27 -19.69
C ASP A 272 -1.43 4.08 -18.88
N SER A 273 -2.75 3.93 -18.80
CA SER A 273 -3.42 2.79 -18.19
C SER A 273 -3.11 1.50 -18.92
N ARG A 274 -2.80 0.43 -18.17
CA ARG A 274 -2.48 -0.91 -18.72
C ARG A 274 -3.28 -2.00 -18.04
N PRO A 275 -4.56 -2.15 -18.39
CA PRO A 275 -5.43 -3.15 -17.76
C PRO A 275 -4.91 -4.58 -17.95
N GLU A 276 -4.20 -4.85 -19.04
CA GLU A 276 -3.60 -6.16 -19.34
C GLU A 276 -2.56 -6.61 -18.30
N GLU A 277 -1.84 -5.68 -17.66
CA GLU A 277 -0.88 -6.00 -16.60
C GLU A 277 -1.57 -6.41 -15.27
N PHE A 278 -2.92 -6.23 -15.14
CA PHE A 278 -3.71 -6.53 -13.94
C PHE A 278 -4.60 -7.77 -14.08
N ILE A 279 -4.43 -8.55 -15.15
CA ILE A 279 -5.22 -9.77 -15.39
C ILE A 279 -4.54 -10.99 -14.75
N SER A 280 -3.20 -11.07 -14.84
CA SER A 280 -2.39 -12.18 -14.31
C SER A 280 -1.00 -11.72 -13.90
N ILE A 281 -0.38 -12.41 -12.93
CA ILE A 281 0.97 -12.12 -12.43
C ILE A 281 1.94 -13.25 -12.79
#